data_be7648497465b4f57e35dd2b8e313370
#
_entry.id   be7648497465b4f57e35dd2b8e313370
#
_cell.length_a   1.000
_cell.length_b   1.000
_cell.length_c   1.000
_cell.angle_alpha   90.00
_cell.angle_beta   90.00
_cell.angle_gamma   90.00
#
_symmetry.space_group_name_H-M   'P 1'
#
loop_
_entity.id
_entity.type
_entity.pdbx_description
1 polymer ?
#
loop_
_entity_poly.entity_id
_entity_poly.type
_entity_poly.pdbx_seq_one_letter_code
_entity_poly.pdbx_strand_id
1 'polypeptide(L)'
;MEQVLTTTVALRRFAHVDLPAIRQTLLDVHADAYADDMTEFDERFPWFVDHWGSNPGYACVIGYDGNEPVGFAYGAPAAEGREWWREHLTEPPADTSTFAVSELMVRPRWRKTGTAERLHDALIADRPEALAVLLVDPDHPKVEALYEAWGYRRIGNRQPFPDSPNYAVMLRDLRDPARVLNDG
;
A
#
# COMPACT_ATOMS: atom_id res chain seq x y z
N MET A 1 28.63 12.24 23.73
CA MET A 1 27.19 12.31 23.44
C MET A 1 27.02 12.26 21.93
N GLU A 2 26.70 11.10 21.43
CA GLU A 2 26.41 10.89 20.02
C GLU A 2 25.01 11.48 19.76
N GLN A 3 24.94 12.59 19.05
CA GLN A 3 23.68 13.11 18.56
C GLN A 3 23.16 12.13 17.51
N VAL A 4 22.20 11.29 17.90
CA VAL A 4 21.39 10.57 16.93
C VAL A 4 20.64 11.65 16.14
N LEU A 5 21.19 12.01 14.99
CA LEU A 5 20.48 12.80 13.98
C LEU A 5 19.31 11.94 13.54
N THR A 6 18.13 12.23 14.11
CA THR A 6 16.89 11.64 13.62
C THR A 6 16.62 12.26 12.26
N THR A 7 17.12 11.63 11.20
CA THR A 7 16.90 12.08 9.83
C THR A 7 15.42 11.89 9.52
N THR A 8 14.70 12.99 9.33
CA THR A 8 13.27 12.95 9.00
C THR A 8 13.11 12.54 7.54
N VAL A 9 12.40 11.43 7.32
CA VAL A 9 12.04 10.99 5.98
C VAL A 9 11.06 11.98 5.35
N ALA A 10 11.42 12.54 4.19
CA ALA A 10 10.55 13.40 3.41
C ALA A 10 9.68 12.58 2.46
N LEU A 11 8.41 12.94 2.31
CA LEU A 11 7.48 12.26 1.43
C LEU A 11 7.23 13.09 0.17
N ARG A 12 7.24 12.43 -1.00
CA ARG A 12 6.90 13.04 -2.29
C ARG A 12 5.82 12.23 -2.99
N ARG A 13 4.87 12.92 -3.61
CA ARG A 13 3.73 12.33 -4.32
C ARG A 13 3.96 12.33 -5.82
N PHE A 14 3.55 11.26 -6.48
CA PHE A 14 3.67 11.07 -7.93
C PHE A 14 2.36 10.55 -8.50
N ALA A 15 2.07 10.94 -9.73
CA ALA A 15 0.91 10.47 -10.51
C ALA A 15 1.36 9.50 -11.62
N HIS A 16 0.41 8.95 -12.37
CA HIS A 16 0.72 7.99 -13.43
C HIS A 16 1.66 8.55 -14.51
N VAL A 17 1.58 9.84 -14.79
CA VAL A 17 2.46 10.50 -15.76
C VAL A 17 3.93 10.54 -15.33
N ASP A 18 4.19 10.40 -14.03
CA ASP A 18 5.53 10.41 -13.46
C ASP A 18 6.20 9.02 -13.46
N LEU A 19 5.46 7.96 -13.83
CA LEU A 19 5.96 6.59 -13.73
C LEU A 19 7.32 6.38 -14.40
N PRO A 20 7.57 6.89 -15.62
CA PRO A 20 8.87 6.71 -16.27
C PRO A 20 10.04 7.25 -15.44
N ALA A 21 9.82 8.33 -14.69
CA ALA A 21 10.83 8.94 -13.84
C ALA A 21 11.10 8.18 -12.54
N ILE A 22 10.08 7.49 -11.98
CA ILE A 22 10.18 6.83 -10.67
C ILE A 22 10.28 5.30 -10.78
N ARG A 23 10.06 4.71 -11.94
CA ARG A 23 9.98 3.26 -12.13
C ARG A 23 11.20 2.53 -11.58
N GLN A 24 12.40 2.96 -11.93
CA GLN A 24 13.62 2.30 -11.46
C GLN A 24 13.77 2.39 -9.94
N THR A 25 13.39 3.52 -9.35
CA THR A 25 13.38 3.69 -7.89
C THR A 25 12.50 2.65 -7.21
N LEU A 26 11.30 2.39 -7.73
CA LEU A 26 10.40 1.37 -7.18
C LEU A 26 11.01 -0.03 -7.29
N LEU A 27 11.64 -0.36 -8.41
CA LEU A 27 12.30 -1.65 -8.62
C LEU A 27 13.48 -1.84 -7.65
N ASP A 28 14.27 -0.81 -7.42
CA ASP A 28 15.43 -0.87 -6.54
C ASP A 28 15.02 -1.04 -5.07
N VAL A 29 13.99 -0.34 -4.62
CA VAL A 29 13.45 -0.47 -3.27
C VAL A 29 12.87 -1.88 -3.06
N HIS A 30 12.13 -2.39 -4.03
CA HIS A 30 11.59 -3.75 -3.98
C HIS A 30 12.70 -4.80 -3.89
N ALA A 31 13.72 -4.69 -4.72
CA ALA A 31 14.86 -5.62 -4.72
C ALA A 31 15.55 -5.67 -3.35
N ASP A 32 15.70 -4.54 -2.69
CA ASP A 32 16.29 -4.47 -1.34
C ASP A 32 15.34 -5.02 -0.27
N ALA A 33 14.05 -4.67 -0.35
CA ALA A 33 13.05 -5.12 0.61
C ALA A 33 12.85 -6.64 0.61
N TYR A 34 13.00 -7.30 -0.54
CA TYR A 34 12.80 -8.74 -0.75
C TYR A 34 14.10 -9.51 -1.01
N ALA A 35 15.27 -8.92 -0.75
CA ALA A 35 16.57 -9.50 -1.10
C ALA A 35 16.77 -10.96 -0.60
N ASP A 36 16.24 -11.27 0.59
CA ASP A 36 16.42 -12.58 1.23
C ASP A 36 15.24 -13.55 0.98
N ASP A 37 14.11 -13.06 0.48
CA ASP A 37 12.85 -13.81 0.41
C ASP A 37 12.15 -13.74 -0.96
N MET A 38 12.89 -13.43 -2.03
CA MET A 38 12.33 -13.28 -3.39
C MET A 38 11.75 -14.60 -3.90
N THR A 39 10.47 -14.59 -4.25
CA THR A 39 9.77 -15.69 -4.91
C THR A 39 9.62 -15.45 -6.41
N GLU A 40 9.26 -16.50 -7.18
CA GLU A 40 8.93 -16.32 -8.61
C GLU A 40 7.79 -15.32 -8.84
N PHE A 41 6.82 -15.28 -7.91
CA PHE A 41 5.75 -14.28 -7.94
C PHE A 41 6.31 -12.86 -7.78
N ASP A 42 7.25 -12.67 -6.85
CA ASP A 42 7.87 -11.36 -6.59
C ASP A 42 8.76 -10.91 -7.75
N GLU A 43 9.33 -11.83 -8.53
CA GLU A 43 10.12 -11.52 -9.73
C GLU A 43 9.29 -10.83 -10.83
N ARG A 44 7.95 -10.95 -10.79
CA ARG A 44 7.04 -10.26 -11.71
C ARG A 44 6.73 -8.81 -11.30
N PHE A 45 7.34 -8.31 -10.26
CA PHE A 45 7.11 -6.95 -9.76
C PHE A 45 7.22 -5.87 -10.85
N PRO A 46 8.19 -5.92 -11.79
CA PRO A 46 8.23 -4.94 -12.89
C PRO A 46 6.93 -4.90 -13.72
N TRP A 47 6.32 -6.05 -13.97
CA TRP A 47 5.03 -6.11 -14.66
C TRP A 47 3.92 -5.45 -13.83
N PHE A 48 3.89 -5.68 -12.52
CA PHE A 48 2.90 -5.07 -11.64
C PHE A 48 3.05 -3.54 -11.58
N VAL A 49 4.28 -3.04 -11.53
CA VAL A 49 4.56 -1.59 -11.57
C VAL A 49 3.97 -0.97 -12.83
N ASP A 50 4.22 -1.56 -13.98
CA ASP A 50 3.72 -1.05 -15.26
C ASP A 50 2.19 -1.17 -15.36
N HIS A 51 1.63 -2.27 -14.90
CA HIS A 51 0.19 -2.50 -14.89
C HIS A 51 -0.56 -1.47 -14.04
N TRP A 52 -0.15 -1.30 -12.79
CA TRP A 52 -0.76 -0.32 -11.88
C TRP A 52 -0.51 1.11 -12.33
N GLY A 53 0.71 1.40 -12.76
CA GLY A 53 1.10 2.74 -13.21
C GLY A 53 0.41 3.19 -14.50
N SER A 54 -0.15 2.28 -15.28
CA SER A 54 -0.93 2.61 -16.48
C SER A 54 -2.33 3.17 -16.17
N ASN A 55 -2.81 3.01 -14.94
CA ASN A 55 -4.12 3.53 -14.53
C ASN A 55 -4.04 5.06 -14.37
N PRO A 56 -4.92 5.84 -15.04
CA PRO A 56 -4.91 7.31 -14.92
C PRO A 56 -5.10 7.83 -13.50
N GLY A 57 -5.74 7.06 -12.63
CA GLY A 57 -5.93 7.39 -11.21
C GLY A 57 -4.82 6.89 -10.28
N TYR A 58 -3.76 6.32 -10.83
CA TYR A 58 -2.60 5.86 -10.07
C TYR A 58 -2.00 6.98 -9.22
N ALA A 59 -1.66 6.64 -7.99
CA ALA A 59 -0.95 7.51 -7.07
C ALA A 59 0.18 6.72 -6.40
N CYS A 60 1.32 7.37 -6.21
CA CYS A 60 2.47 6.82 -5.53
C CYS A 60 3.03 7.85 -4.55
N VAL A 61 3.47 7.39 -3.39
CA VAL A 61 4.22 8.19 -2.43
C VAL A 61 5.56 7.50 -2.20
N ILE A 62 6.65 8.24 -2.34
CA ILE A 62 8.02 7.76 -2.06
C ILE A 62 8.57 8.54 -0.88
N GLY A 63 9.14 7.83 0.08
CA GLY A 63 9.87 8.43 1.19
C GLY A 63 11.36 8.52 0.87
N TYR A 64 11.97 9.66 1.23
CA TYR A 64 13.39 9.93 1.01
C TYR A 64 14.08 10.33 2.31
N ASP A 65 15.23 9.75 2.55
CA ASP A 65 16.21 10.21 3.52
C ASP A 65 17.30 10.96 2.73
N GLY A 66 17.25 12.31 2.77
CA GLY A 66 18.03 13.09 1.82
C GLY A 66 17.63 12.78 0.37
N ASN A 67 18.55 12.22 -0.40
CA ASN A 67 18.31 11.79 -1.78
C ASN A 67 18.06 10.27 -1.91
N GLU A 68 18.15 9.54 -0.80
CA GLU A 68 17.98 8.08 -0.81
C GLU A 68 16.52 7.70 -0.66
N PRO A 69 15.92 6.97 -1.62
CA PRO A 69 14.57 6.44 -1.45
C PRO A 69 14.58 5.30 -0.44
N VAL A 70 13.70 5.41 0.56
CA VAL A 70 13.69 4.47 1.69
C VAL A 70 12.48 3.53 1.68
N GLY A 71 11.45 3.88 0.94
CA GLY A 71 10.22 3.12 0.83
C GLY A 71 9.20 3.80 -0.05
N PHE A 72 8.13 3.10 -0.37
CA PHE A 72 7.04 3.67 -1.15
C PHE A 72 5.71 2.98 -0.85
N ALA A 73 4.63 3.65 -1.22
CA ALA A 73 3.30 3.10 -1.31
C ALA A 73 2.66 3.52 -2.62
N TYR A 74 1.95 2.64 -3.31
CA TYR A 74 1.18 3.01 -4.47
C TYR A 74 -0.13 2.24 -4.57
N GLY A 75 -1.05 2.78 -5.33
CA GLY A 75 -2.32 2.19 -5.62
C GLY A 75 -3.05 2.92 -6.74
N ALA A 76 -4.26 2.49 -7.01
CA ALA A 76 -5.12 3.09 -8.03
C ALA A 76 -6.59 2.82 -7.72
N PRO A 77 -7.53 3.61 -8.29
CA PRO A 77 -8.95 3.29 -8.19
C PRO A 77 -9.26 1.92 -8.79
N ALA A 78 -10.03 1.13 -8.06
CA ALA A 78 -10.53 -0.15 -8.57
C ALA A 78 -11.64 0.11 -9.62
N ALA A 79 -11.67 -0.71 -10.65
CA ALA A 79 -12.77 -0.69 -11.62
C ALA A 79 -14.07 -1.15 -10.95
N GLU A 80 -15.17 -0.46 -11.24
CA GLU A 80 -16.49 -0.83 -10.72
C GLU A 80 -16.85 -2.27 -11.10
N GLY A 81 -17.28 -3.03 -10.11
CA GLY A 81 -17.60 -4.46 -10.27
C GLY A 81 -16.40 -5.39 -10.09
N ARG A 82 -15.18 -4.87 -9.95
CA ARG A 82 -13.93 -5.64 -9.78
C ARG A 82 -13.22 -5.35 -8.46
N GLU A 83 -13.83 -4.65 -7.55
CA GLU A 83 -13.26 -4.37 -6.24
C GLU A 83 -13.02 -5.68 -5.48
N TRP A 84 -11.88 -5.78 -4.81
CA TRP A 84 -11.49 -7.01 -4.10
C TRP A 84 -12.40 -7.38 -2.93
N TRP A 85 -13.22 -6.44 -2.45
CA TRP A 85 -14.20 -6.67 -1.38
C TRP A 85 -15.53 -7.21 -1.88
N ARG A 86 -15.83 -7.12 -3.18
CA ARG A 86 -17.20 -7.34 -3.72
C ARG A 86 -17.77 -8.73 -3.41
N GLU A 87 -16.94 -9.76 -3.44
CA GLU A 87 -17.36 -11.13 -3.16
C GLU A 87 -17.55 -11.42 -1.66
N HIS A 88 -17.11 -10.51 -0.80
CA HIS A 88 -17.03 -10.73 0.65
C HIS A 88 -18.06 -9.93 1.46
N LEU A 89 -18.80 -9.04 0.82
CA LEU A 89 -19.86 -8.27 1.47
C LEU A 89 -21.22 -8.73 0.95
N THR A 90 -22.12 -9.06 1.89
CA THR A 90 -23.50 -9.48 1.58
C THR A 90 -24.31 -8.32 1.00
N GLU A 91 -24.08 -7.11 1.51
CA GLU A 91 -24.69 -5.89 1.05
C GLU A 91 -23.57 -4.92 0.62
N PRO A 92 -23.54 -4.50 -0.66
CA PRO A 92 -22.57 -3.50 -1.08
C PRO A 92 -22.87 -2.15 -0.39
N PRO A 93 -21.83 -1.36 -0.05
CA PRO A 93 -22.03 -0.03 0.50
C PRO A 93 -22.73 0.86 -0.51
N ALA A 94 -23.37 1.94 -0.02
CA ALA A 94 -24.09 2.89 -0.87
C ALA A 94 -23.16 3.58 -1.89
N ASP A 95 -21.94 3.89 -1.48
CA ASP A 95 -20.87 4.38 -2.36
C ASP A 95 -19.80 3.29 -2.48
N THR A 96 -19.64 2.74 -3.68
CA THR A 96 -18.72 1.63 -3.98
C THR A 96 -17.35 2.10 -4.47
N SER A 97 -17.14 3.42 -4.57
CA SER A 97 -15.86 3.97 -5.03
C SER A 97 -14.72 3.51 -4.10
N THR A 98 -13.71 2.88 -4.70
CA THR A 98 -12.68 2.18 -3.95
C THR A 98 -11.29 2.53 -4.48
N PHE A 99 -10.38 2.85 -3.59
CA PHE A 99 -8.95 2.94 -3.87
C PHE A 99 -8.28 1.64 -3.43
N ALA A 100 -7.67 0.94 -4.37
CA ALA A 100 -6.92 -0.28 -4.09
C ALA A 100 -5.47 0.08 -3.76
N VAL A 101 -5.06 -0.14 -2.52
CA VAL A 101 -3.67 -0.01 -2.09
C VAL A 101 -2.94 -1.29 -2.52
N SER A 102 -2.10 -1.17 -3.54
CA SER A 102 -1.45 -2.34 -4.16
C SER A 102 -0.15 -2.72 -3.48
N GLU A 103 0.69 -1.75 -3.19
CA GLU A 103 2.01 -1.99 -2.61
C GLU A 103 2.34 -0.98 -1.52
N LEU A 104 2.98 -1.46 -0.48
CA LEU A 104 3.59 -0.68 0.59
C LEU A 104 4.82 -1.42 1.07
N MET A 105 5.99 -0.82 0.90
CA MET A 105 7.23 -1.42 1.37
C MET A 105 8.24 -0.38 1.81
N VAL A 106 9.09 -0.80 2.75
CA VAL A 106 10.17 0.01 3.32
C VAL A 106 11.44 -0.82 3.30
N ARG A 107 12.55 -0.23 2.91
CA ARG A 107 13.87 -0.88 3.00
C ARG A 107 14.13 -1.34 4.43
N PRO A 108 14.80 -2.48 4.64
CA PRO A 108 14.97 -3.07 5.99
C PRO A 108 15.51 -2.09 7.03
N ARG A 109 16.44 -1.23 6.66
CA ARG A 109 17.06 -0.24 7.56
C ARG A 109 16.06 0.75 8.17
N TRP A 110 14.97 1.07 7.47
CA TRP A 110 13.95 2.03 7.93
C TRP A 110 12.68 1.38 8.47
N ARG A 111 12.66 0.04 8.62
CA ARG A 111 11.55 -0.67 9.25
C ARG A 111 11.44 -0.30 10.72
N LYS A 112 10.23 -0.34 11.27
CA LYS A 112 9.92 0.00 12.68
C LYS A 112 10.26 1.45 13.06
N THR A 113 10.21 2.35 12.10
CA THR A 113 10.47 3.79 12.30
C THR A 113 9.21 4.65 12.14
N GLY A 114 8.04 4.05 11.87
CA GLY A 114 6.81 4.76 11.53
C GLY A 114 6.73 5.21 10.07
N THR A 115 7.73 4.92 9.24
CA THR A 115 7.77 5.32 7.83
C THR A 115 6.63 4.68 7.03
N ALA A 116 6.33 3.40 7.25
CA ALA A 116 5.25 2.70 6.54
C ALA A 116 3.89 3.36 6.79
N GLU A 117 3.56 3.69 8.03
CA GLU A 117 2.32 4.39 8.38
C GLU A 117 2.23 5.76 7.70
N ARG A 118 3.31 6.53 7.71
CA ARG A 118 3.35 7.83 7.04
C ARG A 118 3.16 7.73 5.53
N LEU A 119 3.77 6.74 4.89
CA LEU A 119 3.58 6.46 3.46
C LEU A 119 2.13 6.10 3.15
N HIS A 120 1.55 5.21 3.94
CA HIS A 120 0.16 4.80 3.81
C HIS A 120 -0.80 5.98 3.98
N ASP A 121 -0.65 6.75 5.05
CA ASP A 121 -1.52 7.90 5.34
C ASP A 121 -1.42 8.95 4.25
N ALA A 122 -0.22 9.21 3.74
CA ALA A 122 -0.02 10.14 2.64
C ALA A 122 -0.66 9.65 1.34
N LEU A 123 -0.64 8.33 1.09
CA LEU A 123 -1.24 7.74 -0.11
C LEU A 123 -2.76 7.91 -0.13
N ILE A 124 -3.42 7.68 1.01
CA ILE A 124 -4.88 7.74 1.10
C ILE A 124 -5.43 9.12 1.50
N ALA A 125 -4.57 10.04 1.91
CA ALA A 125 -4.99 11.40 2.26
C ALA A 125 -5.65 12.08 1.06
N ASP A 126 -6.77 12.74 1.31
CA ASP A 126 -7.54 13.50 0.31
C ASP A 126 -8.05 12.66 -0.88
N ARG A 127 -8.09 11.34 -0.76
CA ARG A 127 -8.70 10.48 -1.80
C ARG A 127 -10.21 10.70 -1.85
N PRO A 128 -10.78 10.82 -3.08
CA PRO A 128 -12.22 11.02 -3.26
C PRO A 128 -13.03 9.74 -3.03
N GLU A 129 -12.40 8.57 -3.05
CA GLU A 129 -13.07 7.28 -2.90
C GLU A 129 -13.64 7.11 -1.49
N ALA A 130 -14.76 6.38 -1.38
CA ALA A 130 -15.38 6.05 -0.10
C ALA A 130 -14.60 5.00 0.71
N LEU A 131 -13.91 4.10 -0.01
CA LEU A 131 -13.28 2.91 0.57
C LEU A 131 -11.83 2.79 0.13
N ALA A 132 -11.02 2.17 1.01
CA ALA A 132 -9.71 1.63 0.65
C ALA A 132 -9.70 0.12 0.91
N VAL A 133 -9.08 -0.63 0.02
CA VAL A 133 -8.94 -2.08 0.11
C VAL A 133 -7.49 -2.47 -0.13
N LEU A 134 -7.02 -3.49 0.58
CA LEU A 134 -5.69 -4.05 0.37
C LEU A 134 -5.67 -5.55 0.65
N LEU A 135 -4.63 -6.21 0.18
CA LEU A 135 -4.37 -7.63 0.39
C LEU A 135 -3.12 -7.80 1.26
N VAL A 136 -3.22 -8.65 2.26
CA VAL A 136 -2.14 -8.96 3.21
C VAL A 136 -1.88 -10.45 3.22
N ASP A 137 -0.60 -10.85 3.19
CA ASP A 137 -0.23 -12.24 3.37
C ASP A 137 -0.54 -12.68 4.82
N PRO A 138 -1.45 -13.66 5.03
CA PRO A 138 -1.83 -14.10 6.37
C PRO A 138 -0.70 -14.82 7.13
N ASP A 139 0.37 -15.21 6.44
CA ASP A 139 1.58 -15.76 7.09
C ASP A 139 2.38 -14.69 7.84
N HIS A 140 1.99 -13.43 7.71
CA HIS A 140 2.55 -12.29 8.44
C HIS A 140 1.51 -11.63 9.36
N PRO A 141 1.13 -12.28 10.49
CA PRO A 141 0.05 -11.78 11.35
C PRO A 141 0.33 -10.42 11.97
N LYS A 142 1.59 -10.03 12.14
CA LYS A 142 1.96 -8.70 12.64
C LYS A 142 1.63 -7.60 11.64
N VAL A 143 1.71 -7.89 10.33
CA VAL A 143 1.34 -6.94 9.28
C VAL A 143 -0.17 -6.75 9.24
N GLU A 144 -0.93 -7.84 9.34
CA GLU A 144 -2.40 -7.77 9.43
C GLU A 144 -2.85 -6.93 10.64
N ALA A 145 -2.25 -7.18 11.82
CA ALA A 145 -2.54 -6.41 13.03
C ALA A 145 -2.20 -4.92 12.87
N LEU A 146 -1.14 -4.60 12.13
CA LEU A 146 -0.76 -3.22 11.84
C LEU A 146 -1.84 -2.51 11.01
N TYR A 147 -2.35 -3.15 9.96
CA TYR A 147 -3.44 -2.59 9.16
C TYR A 147 -4.74 -2.49 9.94
N GLU A 148 -5.03 -3.42 10.82
CA GLU A 148 -6.18 -3.31 11.74
C GLU A 148 -6.05 -2.06 12.62
N ALA A 149 -4.86 -1.79 13.15
CA ALA A 149 -4.59 -0.57 13.93
C ALA A 149 -4.79 0.70 13.08
N TRP A 150 -4.58 0.63 11.77
CA TRP A 150 -4.82 1.76 10.84
C TRP A 150 -6.27 1.85 10.34
N GLY A 151 -7.19 1.10 10.94
CA GLY A 151 -8.61 1.20 10.64
C GLY A 151 -9.16 0.24 9.60
N TYR A 152 -8.36 -0.71 9.14
CA TYR A 152 -8.82 -1.78 8.26
C TYR A 152 -9.45 -2.93 9.06
N ARG A 153 -10.37 -3.66 8.43
CA ARG A 153 -10.92 -4.91 8.96
C ARG A 153 -10.80 -6.02 7.92
N ARG A 154 -10.47 -7.21 8.35
CA ARG A 154 -10.47 -8.39 7.48
C ARG A 154 -11.89 -8.83 7.17
N ILE A 155 -12.18 -9.05 5.88
CA ILE A 155 -13.51 -9.43 5.40
C ILE A 155 -13.55 -10.77 4.65
N GLY A 156 -12.41 -11.33 4.31
CA GLY A 156 -12.32 -12.59 3.57
C GLY A 156 -10.91 -12.86 3.10
N ASN A 157 -10.79 -13.81 2.18
CA ASN A 157 -9.52 -14.18 1.56
C ASN A 157 -9.64 -14.16 0.03
N ARG A 158 -8.54 -13.87 -0.65
CA ARG A 158 -8.46 -13.85 -2.11
C ARG A 158 -7.11 -14.35 -2.58
N GLN A 159 -7.13 -15.25 -3.56
CA GLN A 159 -5.94 -15.67 -4.30
C GLN A 159 -6.03 -15.13 -5.72
N PRO A 160 -5.40 -13.97 -6.04
CA PRO A 160 -5.57 -13.32 -7.34
C PRO A 160 -4.92 -14.07 -8.50
N PHE A 161 -3.88 -14.87 -8.21
CA PHE A 161 -3.16 -15.67 -9.21
C PHE A 161 -2.89 -17.08 -8.66
N PRO A 162 -2.77 -18.11 -9.54
CA PRO A 162 -2.53 -19.49 -9.10
C PRO A 162 -1.25 -19.68 -8.27
N ASP A 163 -0.25 -18.84 -8.49
CA ASP A 163 1.06 -18.88 -7.81
C ASP A 163 1.21 -17.82 -6.72
N SER A 164 0.16 -17.02 -6.47
CA SER A 164 0.15 -16.05 -5.37
C SER A 164 -0.23 -16.70 -4.04
N PRO A 165 0.10 -16.05 -2.90
CA PRO A 165 -0.52 -16.38 -1.62
C PRO A 165 -2.04 -16.23 -1.68
N ASN A 166 -2.74 -16.92 -0.75
CA ASN A 166 -4.15 -16.66 -0.49
C ASN A 166 -4.26 -15.52 0.53
N TYR A 167 -4.36 -14.29 0.01
CA TYR A 167 -4.30 -13.08 0.82
C TYR A 167 -5.55 -12.87 1.69
N ALA A 168 -5.36 -12.26 2.86
CA ALA A 168 -6.44 -11.63 3.60
C ALA A 168 -6.87 -10.34 2.89
N VAL A 169 -8.18 -10.19 2.66
CA VAL A 169 -8.77 -8.95 2.12
C VAL A 169 -9.12 -8.05 3.29
N MET A 170 -8.57 -6.84 3.29
CA MET A 170 -8.80 -5.85 4.33
C MET A 170 -9.43 -4.59 3.77
N LEU A 171 -10.45 -4.09 4.45
CA LEU A 171 -11.29 -2.98 4.00
C LEU A 171 -11.32 -1.87 5.05
N ARG A 172 -11.22 -0.63 4.58
CA ARG A 172 -11.36 0.57 5.40
C ARG A 172 -12.37 1.54 4.77
N ASP A 173 -13.26 2.08 5.60
CA ASP A 173 -14.14 3.20 5.23
C ASP A 173 -13.36 4.51 5.38
N LEU A 174 -13.13 5.23 4.27
CA LEU A 174 -12.38 6.49 4.26
C LEU A 174 -13.22 7.69 4.71
N ARG A 175 -14.54 7.53 4.78
CA ARG A 175 -15.48 8.60 5.13
C ARG A 175 -16.04 8.49 6.54
N ASP A 176 -15.66 7.46 7.31
CA ASP A 176 -16.12 7.27 8.68
C ASP A 176 -15.25 8.08 9.65
N PRO A 177 -15.75 9.26 10.16
CA PRO A 177 -14.99 10.07 11.09
C PRO A 177 -14.84 9.42 12.48
N ALA A 178 -15.65 8.43 12.83
CA ALA A 178 -15.58 7.75 14.12
C ALA A 178 -14.31 6.91 14.30
N ARG A 179 -13.65 6.55 13.19
CA ARG A 179 -12.37 5.81 13.22
C ARG A 179 -11.16 6.70 13.38
N VAL A 180 -11.25 7.96 13.02
CA VAL A 180 -10.17 8.94 13.17
C VAL A 180 -10.01 9.38 14.62
N LEU A 181 -11.06 9.23 15.43
CA LEU A 181 -11.09 9.72 16.82
C LEU A 181 -10.68 8.66 17.86
N ASN A 182 -10.50 7.41 17.45
CA ASN A 182 -10.08 6.32 18.34
C ASN A 182 -8.56 6.09 18.37
N ASP A 183 -7.79 6.86 17.61
CA ASP A 183 -6.32 6.81 17.57
C ASP A 183 -5.69 7.95 18.41
N GLY A 184 -6.35 8.31 19.49
CA GLY A 184 -5.84 9.27 20.48
C GLY A 184 -5.25 8.59 21.71
#